data_81f45de6d58b5736bb143427827e6885
#
_entry.id   81f45de6d58b5736bb143427827e6885
#
_cell.length_a   1.000
_cell.length_b   1.000
_cell.length_c   1.000
_cell.angle_alpha   90.00
_cell.angle_beta   90.00
_cell.angle_gamma   90.00
#
_symmetry.space_group_name_H-M   'P 1'
#
loop_
_entity.id
_entity.type
_entity.pdbx_description
1 polymer ?
#
loop_
_entity_poly.entity_id
_entity_poly.type
_entity_poly.pdbx_seq_one_letter_code
_entity_poly.pdbx_strand_id
1 'polypeptide(L)'
;MQIINMSKTKLNSLEPLILPKNVTSTECELFKYPYYGKEKLLKKLHRTDGIIFANKLYTIEALNANKDSMPSNFVLPESLVSINKKIEAFTMKYIKGINLSVILNNPDITYEEKIHYLKSIGIILEQMQNIRKYTNLNNFYLGDIHEDNFLVERDKQEIYIVDLDSCKIAGNKSFPGRYLTNSSLIKYNSTKYQTLSQTDDLADYKIDENTDIYCYIIMILNYLYDGRVDRLSLDKFYDFINYLEDIKVNIELIECFNKIVVGGNNINPCNYLDTLTPKQVAGARRLYKKK
;
A
#
# COMPACT_ATOMS: atom_id res chain seq x y z
N MET A 1 -14.29 -16.96 11.25
CA MET A 1 -14.49 -15.52 11.47
C MET A 1 -15.86 -15.26 12.09
N GLN A 2 -15.99 -14.34 13.06
CA GLN A 2 -17.27 -13.99 13.69
C GLN A 2 -18.12 -13.15 12.71
N ILE A 3 -19.45 -13.34 12.77
CA ILE A 3 -20.41 -12.49 12.04
C ILE A 3 -21.18 -11.64 13.06
N ILE A 4 -21.15 -10.33 12.87
CA ILE A 4 -21.92 -9.36 13.66
C ILE A 4 -23.18 -8.99 12.88
N ASN A 5 -24.37 -9.21 13.47
CA ASN A 5 -25.62 -8.78 12.87
C ASN A 5 -25.89 -7.33 13.26
N MET A 6 -26.10 -6.46 12.26
CA MET A 6 -26.36 -5.03 12.44
C MET A 6 -27.62 -4.61 11.71
N SER A 7 -28.46 -3.83 12.36
CA SER A 7 -29.61 -3.20 11.68
C SER A 7 -29.16 -1.98 10.86
N LYS A 8 -29.91 -1.64 9.82
CA LYS A 8 -29.66 -0.42 9.04
C LYS A 8 -29.75 0.85 9.90
N THR A 9 -30.67 0.87 10.89
CA THR A 9 -30.80 1.96 11.84
C THR A 9 -29.53 2.13 12.67
N LYS A 10 -28.92 1.02 13.15
CA LYS A 10 -27.65 1.06 13.89
C LYS A 10 -26.52 1.55 13.00
N LEU A 11 -26.41 1.07 11.74
CA LEU A 11 -25.41 1.55 10.80
C LEU A 11 -25.51 3.06 10.60
N ASN A 12 -26.73 3.56 10.33
CA ASN A 12 -26.97 5.00 10.10
C ASN A 12 -26.71 5.88 11.34
N SER A 13 -26.62 5.28 12.53
CA SER A 13 -26.25 6.01 13.77
C SER A 13 -24.74 6.04 14.04
N LEU A 14 -23.93 5.38 13.21
CA LEU A 14 -22.47 5.41 13.37
C LEU A 14 -21.89 6.73 12.86
N GLU A 15 -20.81 7.16 13.50
CA GLU A 15 -20.05 8.33 13.07
C GLU A 15 -19.22 7.98 11.81
N PRO A 16 -19.44 8.65 10.67
CA PRO A 16 -18.61 8.43 9.49
C PRO A 16 -17.19 8.94 9.75
N LEU A 17 -16.19 8.17 9.28
CA LEU A 17 -14.81 8.62 9.29
C LEU A 17 -14.56 9.53 8.09
N ILE A 18 -14.22 10.79 8.37
CA ILE A 18 -13.87 11.77 7.33
C ILE A 18 -12.41 11.58 6.96
N LEU A 19 -12.16 11.17 5.72
CA LEU A 19 -10.82 11.07 5.17
C LEU A 19 -10.26 12.45 4.78
N PRO A 20 -8.93 12.63 4.77
CA PRO A 20 -8.31 13.82 4.22
C PRO A 20 -8.76 14.08 2.77
N LYS A 21 -8.82 15.37 2.34
CA LYS A 21 -9.37 15.77 1.02
C LYS A 21 -8.73 15.07 -0.19
N ASN A 22 -7.49 14.65 -0.06
CA ASN A 22 -6.70 13.95 -1.10
C ASN A 22 -6.73 12.43 -1.00
N VAL A 23 -7.36 11.89 0.04
CA VAL A 23 -7.55 10.45 0.22
C VAL A 23 -8.99 10.12 -0.13
N THR A 24 -9.18 9.38 -1.22
CA THR A 24 -10.53 8.98 -1.67
C THR A 24 -10.72 7.50 -1.44
N SER A 25 -11.83 7.12 -0.80
CA SER A 25 -12.32 5.75 -0.78
C SER A 25 -13.40 5.61 -1.85
N THR A 26 -13.06 4.96 -2.96
CA THR A 26 -14.00 4.71 -4.06
C THR A 26 -14.82 3.44 -3.88
N GLU A 27 -14.37 2.54 -3.02
CA GLU A 27 -14.92 1.19 -2.88
C GLU A 27 -15.73 0.96 -1.60
N CYS A 28 -15.63 1.88 -0.63
CA CYS A 28 -16.26 1.70 0.68
C CYS A 28 -16.60 3.00 1.38
N GLU A 29 -17.44 2.90 2.40
CA GLU A 29 -17.67 3.89 3.45
C GLU A 29 -17.03 3.42 4.75
N LEU A 30 -16.42 4.34 5.50
CA LEU A 30 -15.74 4.05 6.76
C LEU A 30 -16.50 4.68 7.93
N PHE A 31 -16.67 3.92 9.02
CA PHE A 31 -17.35 4.39 10.21
C PHE A 31 -16.57 4.02 11.46
N LYS A 32 -16.58 4.90 12.46
CA LYS A 32 -16.17 4.56 13.82
C LYS A 32 -17.22 3.64 14.45
N TYR A 33 -16.79 2.51 14.96
CA TYR A 33 -17.68 1.51 15.52
C TYR A 33 -17.29 1.16 16.97
N PRO A 34 -18.04 1.66 17.95
CA PRO A 34 -17.84 1.27 19.35
C PRO A 34 -18.27 -0.19 19.57
N TYR A 35 -17.34 -1.02 20.02
CA TYR A 35 -17.57 -2.44 20.23
C TYR A 35 -16.92 -2.91 21.53
N TYR A 36 -17.72 -3.29 22.54
CA TYR A 36 -17.28 -3.73 23.86
C TYR A 36 -16.19 -2.82 24.50
N GLY A 37 -16.45 -1.51 24.53
CA GLY A 37 -15.54 -0.53 25.13
C GLY A 37 -14.27 -0.23 24.32
N LYS A 38 -14.11 -0.84 23.15
CA LYS A 38 -13.03 -0.53 22.20
C LYS A 38 -13.59 0.17 20.97
N GLU A 39 -12.85 1.09 20.40
CA GLU A 39 -13.19 1.70 19.13
C GLU A 39 -12.60 0.85 17.99
N LYS A 40 -13.46 0.41 17.08
CA LYS A 40 -13.11 -0.30 15.85
C LYS A 40 -13.43 0.56 14.63
N LEU A 41 -12.84 0.24 13.50
CA LEU A 41 -13.24 0.74 12.19
C LEU A 41 -14.19 -0.27 11.55
N LEU A 42 -15.31 0.21 11.03
CA LEU A 42 -16.23 -0.55 10.19
C LEU A 42 -16.04 -0.07 8.74
N LYS A 43 -15.66 -0.98 7.85
CA LYS A 43 -15.52 -0.76 6.41
C LYS A 43 -16.73 -1.38 5.71
N LYS A 44 -17.65 -0.54 5.22
CA LYS A 44 -18.83 -0.95 4.47
C LYS A 44 -18.51 -0.87 2.99
N LEU A 45 -18.64 -1.99 2.28
CA LEU A 45 -18.36 -2.10 0.86
C LEU A 45 -19.51 -1.56 0.03
N HIS A 46 -19.20 -0.81 -1.04
CA HIS A 46 -20.21 -0.31 -1.99
C HIS A 46 -20.76 -1.43 -2.87
N ARG A 47 -19.89 -2.40 -3.25
CA ARG A 47 -20.28 -3.56 -4.05
C ARG A 47 -20.30 -4.79 -3.16
N THR A 48 -21.47 -5.43 -3.06
CA THR A 48 -21.76 -6.56 -2.14
C THR A 48 -22.29 -7.79 -2.89
N ASP A 49 -21.95 -7.92 -4.17
CA ASP A 49 -22.30 -9.04 -5.04
C ASP A 49 -21.24 -9.27 -6.12
N GLY A 50 -21.42 -10.36 -6.86
CA GLY A 50 -20.57 -10.73 -7.98
C GLY A 50 -19.19 -11.26 -7.58
N ILE A 51 -18.35 -11.52 -8.60
CA ILE A 51 -17.04 -12.17 -8.44
C ILE A 51 -16.04 -11.33 -7.66
N ILE A 52 -16.10 -10.00 -7.80
CA ILE A 52 -15.21 -9.07 -7.08
C ILE A 52 -15.47 -9.16 -5.58
N PHE A 53 -16.74 -9.13 -5.17
CA PHE A 53 -17.11 -9.24 -3.77
C PHE A 53 -16.74 -10.62 -3.19
N ALA A 54 -17.02 -11.69 -3.92
CA ALA A 54 -16.65 -13.05 -3.51
C ALA A 54 -15.13 -13.17 -3.30
N ASN A 55 -14.34 -12.59 -4.17
CA ASN A 55 -12.88 -12.57 -4.04
C ASN A 55 -12.41 -11.76 -2.83
N LYS A 56 -13.03 -10.60 -2.55
CA LYS A 56 -12.74 -9.81 -1.33
C LYS A 56 -13.10 -10.59 -0.07
N LEU A 57 -14.26 -11.24 -0.01
CA LEU A 57 -14.63 -12.08 1.14
C LEU A 57 -13.61 -13.21 1.37
N TYR A 58 -13.18 -13.88 0.30
CA TYR A 58 -12.15 -14.90 0.40
C TYR A 58 -10.85 -14.33 0.99
N THR A 59 -10.41 -13.17 0.52
CA THR A 59 -9.22 -12.48 1.04
C THR A 59 -9.37 -12.15 2.53
N ILE A 60 -10.51 -11.59 2.93
CA ILE A 60 -10.83 -11.24 4.32
C ILE A 60 -10.79 -12.48 5.23
N GLU A 61 -11.40 -13.58 4.79
CA GLU A 61 -11.41 -14.84 5.54
C GLU A 61 -10.00 -15.45 5.64
N ALA A 62 -9.23 -15.45 4.56
CA ALA A 62 -7.85 -15.95 4.54
C ALA A 62 -6.93 -15.14 5.45
N LEU A 63 -7.03 -13.81 5.44
CA LEU A 63 -6.28 -12.93 6.36
C LEU A 63 -6.63 -13.23 7.82
N ASN A 64 -7.91 -13.34 8.13
CA ASN A 64 -8.34 -13.64 9.50
C ASN A 64 -7.90 -15.03 9.97
N ALA A 65 -7.94 -16.03 9.09
CA ALA A 65 -7.50 -17.39 9.40
C ALA A 65 -6.00 -17.46 9.74
N ASN A 66 -5.20 -16.55 9.19
CA ASN A 66 -3.75 -16.51 9.36
C ASN A 66 -3.26 -15.37 10.27
N LYS A 67 -4.16 -14.72 11.02
CA LYS A 67 -3.86 -13.52 11.82
C LYS A 67 -2.71 -13.68 12.80
N ASP A 68 -2.55 -14.87 13.37
CA ASP A 68 -1.50 -15.15 14.38
C ASP A 68 -0.10 -15.23 13.75
N SER A 69 -0.01 -15.37 12.44
CA SER A 69 1.24 -15.34 11.66
C SER A 69 1.58 -13.96 11.08
N MET A 70 0.69 -12.98 11.26
CA MET A 70 0.86 -11.65 10.70
C MET A 70 1.54 -10.70 11.70
N PRO A 71 2.37 -9.76 11.23
CA PRO A 71 2.93 -8.72 12.08
C PRO A 71 1.83 -7.85 12.71
N SER A 72 2.09 -7.33 13.90
CA SER A 72 1.12 -6.55 14.70
C SER A 72 0.74 -5.20 14.05
N ASN A 73 1.53 -4.73 13.12
CA ASN A 73 1.29 -3.51 12.34
C ASN A 73 0.45 -3.74 11.07
N PHE A 74 -0.03 -4.96 10.82
CA PHE A 74 -1.02 -5.24 9.78
C PHE A 74 -2.42 -5.07 10.36
N VAL A 75 -3.22 -4.16 9.80
CA VAL A 75 -4.59 -3.91 10.24
C VAL A 75 -5.52 -4.92 9.57
N LEU A 76 -5.67 -6.06 10.21
CA LEU A 76 -6.41 -7.21 9.67
C LEU A 76 -7.93 -7.08 9.88
N PRO A 77 -8.75 -7.65 8.98
CA PRO A 77 -10.17 -7.85 9.23
C PRO A 77 -10.42 -8.74 10.43
N GLU A 78 -11.34 -8.32 11.33
CA GLU A 78 -11.61 -9.05 12.58
C GLU A 78 -12.95 -9.79 12.55
N SER A 79 -14.01 -9.18 12.01
CA SER A 79 -15.35 -9.76 11.97
C SER A 79 -16.07 -9.30 10.71
N LEU A 80 -16.87 -10.18 10.10
CA LEU A 80 -17.82 -9.80 9.07
C LEU A 80 -19.03 -9.13 9.70
N VAL A 81 -19.67 -8.21 8.95
CA VAL A 81 -20.89 -7.53 9.40
C VAL A 81 -22.00 -7.80 8.41
N SER A 82 -23.07 -8.42 8.92
CA SER A 82 -24.31 -8.68 8.18
C SER A 82 -25.30 -7.55 8.43
N ILE A 83 -25.71 -6.86 7.36
CA ILE A 83 -26.72 -5.81 7.38
C ILE A 83 -27.95 -6.35 6.64
N ASN A 84 -29.10 -6.40 7.31
CA ASN A 84 -30.31 -6.99 6.74
C ASN A 84 -30.11 -8.42 6.14
N LYS A 85 -29.38 -9.26 6.85
CA LYS A 85 -29.05 -10.66 6.47
C LYS A 85 -28.10 -10.82 5.27
N LYS A 86 -27.46 -9.74 4.79
CA LYS A 86 -26.42 -9.79 3.76
C LYS A 86 -25.09 -9.32 4.37
N ILE A 87 -24.00 -9.96 4.01
CA ILE A 87 -22.66 -9.47 4.36
C ILE A 87 -22.39 -8.25 3.49
N GLU A 88 -22.21 -7.09 4.12
CA GLU A 88 -21.97 -5.82 3.43
C GLU A 88 -20.74 -5.08 3.98
N ALA A 89 -20.23 -5.49 5.14
CA ALA A 89 -19.12 -4.79 5.81
C ALA A 89 -18.25 -5.76 6.60
N PHE A 90 -17.13 -5.25 7.08
CA PHE A 90 -16.29 -5.93 8.06
C PHE A 90 -15.70 -4.92 9.05
N THR A 91 -15.27 -5.42 10.20
CA THR A 91 -14.59 -4.62 11.22
C THR A 91 -13.12 -4.88 11.22
N MET A 92 -12.33 -3.88 11.64
CA MET A 92 -10.91 -3.97 11.87
C MET A 92 -10.52 -3.07 13.05
N LYS A 93 -9.27 -3.17 13.50
CA LYS A 93 -8.70 -2.24 14.49
C LYS A 93 -8.77 -0.81 13.97
N TYR A 94 -9.24 0.12 14.79
CA TYR A 94 -9.14 1.54 14.50
C TYR A 94 -7.76 2.06 14.90
N ILE A 95 -7.04 2.64 13.95
CA ILE A 95 -5.73 3.25 14.17
C ILE A 95 -5.92 4.76 14.17
N LYS A 96 -5.54 5.42 15.28
CA LYS A 96 -5.53 6.90 15.40
C LYS A 96 -4.27 7.47 14.75
N GLY A 97 -4.07 7.14 13.48
CA GLY A 97 -2.89 7.53 12.72
C GLY A 97 -3.15 8.61 11.70
N ILE A 98 -2.08 9.15 11.15
CA ILE A 98 -2.07 10.10 10.04
C ILE A 98 -1.63 9.35 8.79
N ASN A 99 -2.27 9.59 7.64
CA ASN A 99 -1.83 8.99 6.38
C ASN A 99 -0.38 9.37 6.07
N LEU A 100 0.40 8.42 5.59
CA LEU A 100 1.80 8.65 5.22
C LEU A 100 1.92 9.72 4.13
N SER A 101 0.97 9.82 3.20
CA SER A 101 0.92 10.88 2.19
C SER A 101 0.91 12.29 2.82
N VAL A 102 0.20 12.47 3.94
CA VAL A 102 0.19 13.72 4.70
C VAL A 102 1.55 13.97 5.36
N ILE A 103 2.13 12.94 5.98
CA ILE A 103 3.46 13.01 6.62
C ILE A 103 4.54 13.42 5.61
N LEU A 104 4.62 12.74 4.45
CA LEU A 104 5.64 12.98 3.44
C LEU A 104 5.56 14.40 2.85
N ASN A 105 4.35 14.97 2.75
CA ASN A 105 4.12 16.30 2.19
C ASN A 105 4.10 17.43 3.23
N ASN A 106 4.12 17.13 4.52
CA ASN A 106 4.12 18.15 5.56
C ASN A 106 5.54 18.73 5.75
N PRO A 107 5.75 20.05 5.55
CA PRO A 107 7.06 20.68 5.75
C PRO A 107 7.52 20.71 7.22
N ASP A 108 6.59 20.62 8.18
CA ASP A 108 6.89 20.65 9.61
C ASP A 108 7.40 19.29 10.14
N ILE A 109 7.31 18.24 9.35
CA ILE A 109 7.87 16.92 9.66
C ILE A 109 9.32 16.87 9.21
N THR A 110 10.21 16.43 10.10
CA THR A 110 11.64 16.36 9.79
C THR A 110 11.93 15.35 8.68
N TYR A 111 13.05 15.56 8.00
CA TYR A 111 13.51 14.64 6.97
C TYR A 111 13.77 13.24 7.54
N GLU A 112 14.42 13.17 8.68
CA GLU A 112 14.77 11.92 9.37
C GLU A 112 13.53 11.10 9.70
N GLU A 113 12.47 11.76 10.18
CA GLU A 113 11.20 11.11 10.47
C GLU A 113 10.55 10.54 9.18
N LYS A 114 10.56 11.27 8.08
CA LYS A 114 10.05 10.80 6.79
C LYS A 114 10.81 9.59 6.26
N ILE A 115 12.14 9.63 6.32
CA ILE A 115 12.98 8.50 5.90
C ILE A 115 12.78 7.29 6.82
N HIS A 116 12.62 7.50 8.12
CA HIS A 116 12.30 6.43 9.05
C HIS A 116 11.03 5.66 8.64
N TYR A 117 9.95 6.36 8.29
CA TYR A 117 8.71 5.69 7.86
C TYR A 117 8.85 5.01 6.49
N LEU A 118 9.53 5.64 5.53
CA LEU A 118 9.83 4.99 4.26
C LEU A 118 10.65 3.72 4.46
N LYS A 119 11.68 3.75 5.29
CA LYS A 119 12.51 2.58 5.62
C LYS A 119 11.68 1.49 6.30
N SER A 120 10.79 1.85 7.22
CA SER A 120 9.92 0.90 7.92
C SER A 120 9.06 0.08 6.96
N ILE A 121 8.61 0.66 5.84
CA ILE A 121 7.88 -0.09 4.79
C ILE A 121 8.78 -1.16 4.15
N GLY A 122 10.01 -0.82 3.82
CA GLY A 122 10.96 -1.80 3.28
C GLY A 122 11.23 -2.97 4.24
N ILE A 123 11.32 -2.68 5.56
CA ILE A 123 11.43 -3.71 6.60
C ILE A 123 10.18 -4.60 6.65
N ILE A 124 9.00 -4.02 6.49
CA ILE A 124 7.75 -4.80 6.41
C ILE A 124 7.77 -5.75 5.20
N LEU A 125 8.29 -5.32 4.04
CA LEU A 125 8.43 -6.20 2.88
C LEU A 125 9.40 -7.36 3.13
N GLU A 126 10.47 -7.14 3.89
CA GLU A 126 11.37 -8.22 4.34
C GLU A 126 10.67 -9.18 5.31
N GLN A 127 9.85 -8.67 6.23
CA GLN A 127 9.03 -9.50 7.11
C GLN A 127 8.05 -10.36 6.31
N MET A 128 7.41 -9.81 5.28
CA MET A 128 6.53 -10.57 4.38
C MET A 128 7.28 -11.67 3.62
N GLN A 129 8.51 -11.43 3.20
CA GLN A 129 9.36 -12.46 2.60
C GLN A 129 9.59 -13.62 3.58
N ASN A 130 9.86 -13.32 4.85
CA ASN A 130 9.99 -14.33 5.89
C ASN A 130 8.68 -15.08 6.15
N ILE A 131 7.52 -14.40 6.16
CA ILE A 131 6.20 -15.04 6.27
C ILE A 131 6.03 -16.05 5.12
N ARG A 132 6.27 -15.64 3.88
CA ARG A 132 6.16 -16.53 2.71
C ARG A 132 7.07 -17.74 2.81
N LYS A 133 8.27 -17.56 3.34
CA LYS A 133 9.28 -18.63 3.45
C LYS A 133 8.98 -19.64 4.56
N TYR A 134 8.42 -19.18 5.69
CA TYR A 134 8.31 -19.99 6.89
C TYR A 134 6.87 -20.36 7.29
N THR A 135 5.88 -19.94 6.50
CA THR A 135 4.47 -20.26 6.71
C THR A 135 3.83 -20.84 5.44
N ASN A 136 2.57 -21.25 5.53
CA ASN A 136 1.79 -21.72 4.37
C ASN A 136 1.29 -20.57 3.47
N LEU A 137 1.74 -19.33 3.71
CA LEU A 137 1.35 -18.12 2.98
C LEU A 137 2.35 -17.78 1.87
N ASN A 138 2.77 -18.76 1.10
CA ASN A 138 3.77 -18.62 0.04
C ASN A 138 3.39 -17.62 -1.08
N ASN A 139 2.12 -17.26 -1.19
CA ASN A 139 1.58 -16.32 -2.18
C ASN A 139 1.00 -15.05 -1.54
N PHE A 140 1.50 -14.62 -0.38
CA PHE A 140 1.04 -13.39 0.27
C PHE A 140 1.83 -12.19 -0.22
N TYR A 141 1.17 -11.29 -0.96
CA TYR A 141 1.72 -10.03 -1.50
C TYR A 141 0.71 -8.91 -1.32
N LEU A 142 1.17 -7.69 -1.08
CA LEU A 142 0.28 -6.53 -0.87
C LEU A 142 -0.42 -6.09 -2.17
N GLY A 143 0.31 -6.02 -3.27
CA GLY A 143 -0.21 -5.68 -4.59
C GLY A 143 -0.55 -4.20 -4.78
N ASP A 144 -0.89 -3.46 -3.73
CA ASP A 144 -1.27 -2.04 -3.77
C ASP A 144 -0.51 -1.20 -2.73
N ILE A 145 0.81 -1.15 -2.87
CA ILE A 145 1.66 -0.32 -2.01
C ILE A 145 1.64 1.12 -2.52
N HIS A 146 1.05 2.01 -1.75
CA HIS A 146 1.14 3.46 -1.94
C HIS A 146 0.92 4.19 -0.61
N GLU A 147 1.27 5.46 -0.56
CA GLU A 147 1.34 6.26 0.66
C GLU A 147 0.02 6.39 1.44
N ASP A 148 -1.14 6.22 0.77
CA ASP A 148 -2.44 6.32 1.44
C ASP A 148 -2.84 5.01 2.16
N ASN A 149 -2.18 3.88 1.84
CA ASN A 149 -2.41 2.59 2.50
C ASN A 149 -1.56 2.39 3.76
N PHE A 150 -0.89 3.46 4.22
CA PHE A 150 -0.12 3.46 5.46
C PHE A 150 -0.60 4.54 6.41
N LEU A 151 -0.83 4.16 7.66
CA LEU A 151 -1.13 5.07 8.76
C LEU A 151 0.05 5.14 9.73
N VAL A 152 0.39 6.33 10.17
CA VAL A 152 1.49 6.61 11.10
C VAL A 152 0.94 7.06 12.43
N GLU A 153 1.26 6.34 13.51
CA GLU A 153 1.09 6.79 14.89
C GLU A 153 2.41 7.43 15.37
N ARG A 154 2.52 8.76 15.22
CA ARG A 154 3.76 9.52 15.47
C ARG A 154 4.29 9.35 16.89
N ASP A 155 3.42 9.37 17.89
CA ASP A 155 3.80 9.25 19.31
C ASP A 155 4.51 7.91 19.61
N LYS A 156 4.21 6.87 18.82
CA LYS A 156 4.84 5.55 18.92
C LYS A 156 5.95 5.31 17.91
N GLN A 157 6.10 6.20 16.93
CA GLN A 157 6.95 6.00 15.76
C GLN A 157 6.64 4.70 14.99
N GLU A 158 5.36 4.30 14.98
CA GLU A 158 4.89 3.08 14.34
C GLU A 158 4.15 3.39 13.03
N ILE A 159 4.32 2.50 12.05
CA ILE A 159 3.59 2.52 10.79
C ILE A 159 2.71 1.29 10.68
N TYR A 160 1.47 1.48 10.24
CA TYR A 160 0.47 0.44 10.07
C TYR A 160 0.07 0.34 8.61
N ILE A 161 -0.10 -0.90 8.11
CA ILE A 161 -0.66 -1.15 6.79
C ILE A 161 -2.17 -1.33 6.95
N VAL A 162 -2.93 -0.60 6.14
CA VAL A 162 -4.38 -0.69 6.02
C VAL A 162 -4.76 -1.18 4.62
N ASP A 163 -6.04 -1.43 4.41
CA ASP A 163 -6.61 -1.81 3.09
C ASP A 163 -6.12 -3.15 2.53
N LEU A 164 -5.93 -4.13 3.41
CA LEU A 164 -5.42 -5.46 3.05
C LEU A 164 -6.47 -6.36 2.36
N ASP A 165 -7.74 -5.96 2.28
CA ASP A 165 -8.80 -6.75 1.62
C ASP A 165 -8.67 -6.83 0.10
N SER A 166 -7.68 -6.14 -0.47
CA SER A 166 -7.30 -6.21 -1.89
C SER A 166 -5.97 -6.94 -2.14
N CYS A 167 -5.28 -7.41 -1.10
CA CYS A 167 -4.00 -8.12 -1.23
C CYS A 167 -4.16 -9.49 -1.91
N LYS A 168 -3.05 -10.03 -2.40
CA LYS A 168 -2.97 -11.41 -2.86
C LYS A 168 -2.64 -12.31 -1.68
N ILE A 169 -3.48 -13.32 -1.44
CA ILE A 169 -3.26 -14.33 -0.40
C ILE A 169 -3.86 -15.66 -0.83
N ALA A 170 -3.12 -16.76 -0.61
CA ALA A 170 -3.53 -18.11 -1.00
C ALA A 170 -3.86 -18.20 -2.51
N GLY A 171 -5.08 -18.55 -2.87
CA GLY A 171 -5.51 -18.75 -4.26
C GLY A 171 -6.38 -17.64 -4.86
N ASN A 172 -6.53 -16.49 -4.17
CA ASN A 172 -7.35 -15.39 -4.66
C ASN A 172 -6.72 -14.67 -5.86
N LYS A 173 -7.56 -13.91 -6.58
CA LYS A 173 -7.09 -12.90 -7.53
C LYS A 173 -6.90 -11.59 -6.79
N SER A 174 -5.72 -10.97 -6.93
CA SER A 174 -5.45 -9.66 -6.36
C SER A 174 -5.91 -8.56 -7.29
N PHE A 175 -6.21 -7.40 -6.71
CA PHE A 175 -6.45 -6.18 -7.48
C PHE A 175 -5.11 -5.48 -7.72
N PRO A 176 -4.81 -5.04 -8.97
CA PRO A 176 -3.60 -4.31 -9.24
C PRO A 176 -3.68 -2.93 -8.60
N GLY A 177 -2.65 -2.57 -7.87
CA GLY A 177 -2.55 -1.31 -7.19
C GLY A 177 -2.37 -0.11 -8.10
N ARG A 178 -2.49 1.07 -7.48
CA ARG A 178 -2.39 2.40 -8.13
C ARG A 178 -1.18 2.54 -9.04
N TYR A 179 -0.02 2.04 -8.61
CA TYR A 179 1.24 2.18 -9.35
C TYR A 179 1.44 1.11 -10.42
N LEU A 180 0.63 0.07 -10.45
CA LEU A 180 0.68 -0.98 -11.47
C LEU A 180 -0.23 -0.65 -12.67
N THR A 181 -1.45 -0.16 -12.41
CA THR A 181 -2.46 0.04 -13.47
C THR A 181 -2.18 1.19 -14.41
N ASN A 182 -1.58 2.27 -13.91
CA ASN A 182 -1.43 3.54 -14.65
C ASN A 182 0.02 3.92 -14.93
N SER A 183 0.96 3.03 -14.71
CA SER A 183 2.38 3.32 -14.89
C SER A 183 2.78 3.29 -16.36
N SER A 184 3.43 4.35 -16.82
CA SER A 184 4.10 4.37 -18.13
C SER A 184 5.37 3.52 -18.12
N LEU A 185 6.05 3.40 -16.99
CA LEU A 185 7.31 2.67 -16.85
C LEU A 185 7.13 1.15 -16.96
N ILE A 186 6.01 0.60 -16.50
CA ILE A 186 5.69 -0.83 -16.61
C ILE A 186 5.70 -1.32 -18.06
N LYS A 187 5.30 -0.47 -19.01
CA LYS A 187 5.24 -0.80 -20.44
C LYS A 187 6.60 -1.17 -21.03
N TYR A 188 7.68 -0.65 -20.46
CA TYR A 188 9.05 -0.91 -20.93
C TYR A 188 9.58 -2.28 -20.48
N ASN A 189 8.96 -2.88 -19.47
CA ASN A 189 9.30 -4.23 -19.03
C ASN A 189 8.05 -5.10 -18.84
N SER A 190 7.27 -5.22 -19.92
CA SER A 190 6.00 -5.96 -19.92
C SER A 190 6.13 -7.41 -19.48
N THR A 191 7.27 -8.07 -19.73
CA THR A 191 7.52 -9.45 -19.31
C THR A 191 7.67 -9.59 -17.78
N LYS A 192 8.14 -8.53 -17.10
CA LYS A 192 8.37 -8.52 -15.65
C LYS A 192 7.09 -8.31 -14.85
N TYR A 193 6.14 -7.53 -15.40
CA TYR A 193 4.92 -7.10 -14.73
C TYR A 193 3.63 -7.53 -15.45
N GLN A 194 3.69 -8.60 -16.22
CA GLN A 194 2.60 -9.02 -17.10
C GLN A 194 1.30 -9.34 -16.37
N THR A 195 0.22 -8.93 -17.02
CA THR A 195 -1.13 -9.45 -16.78
C THR A 195 -1.20 -10.89 -17.29
N LEU A 196 -1.57 -11.86 -16.46
CA LEU A 196 -1.64 -13.27 -16.83
C LEU A 196 -2.90 -13.57 -17.63
N SER A 197 -4.02 -12.94 -17.30
CA SER A 197 -5.28 -13.00 -18.05
C SER A 197 -6.15 -11.80 -17.77
N GLN A 198 -7.01 -11.42 -18.73
CA GLN A 198 -8.13 -10.53 -18.50
C GLN A 198 -9.42 -11.37 -18.56
N THR A 199 -10.13 -11.47 -17.45
CA THR A 199 -11.53 -11.84 -17.45
C THR A 199 -12.33 -10.57 -17.19
N ASP A 200 -13.57 -10.48 -17.73
CA ASP A 200 -14.36 -9.27 -17.89
C ASP A 200 -14.38 -8.27 -16.71
N ASP A 201 -14.11 -8.71 -15.48
CA ASP A 201 -14.15 -7.86 -14.28
C ASP A 201 -12.86 -7.89 -13.44
N LEU A 202 -11.94 -8.85 -13.67
CA LEU A 202 -10.70 -9.01 -12.91
C LEU A 202 -9.55 -9.32 -13.84
N ALA A 203 -8.60 -8.41 -13.94
CA ALA A 203 -7.32 -8.71 -14.53
C ALA A 203 -6.49 -9.57 -13.56
N ASP A 204 -6.04 -10.72 -14.03
CA ASP A 204 -5.13 -11.57 -13.28
C ASP A 204 -3.70 -11.07 -13.47
N TYR A 205 -3.30 -10.08 -12.66
CA TYR A 205 -1.96 -9.57 -12.65
C TYR A 205 -1.03 -10.56 -11.95
N LYS A 206 0.16 -10.70 -12.48
CA LYS A 206 1.24 -11.40 -11.78
C LYS A 206 1.72 -10.53 -10.61
N ILE A 207 0.96 -10.54 -9.52
CA ILE A 207 1.39 -9.91 -8.28
C ILE A 207 2.37 -10.83 -7.57
N ASP A 208 3.58 -10.35 -7.37
CA ASP A 208 4.68 -11.03 -6.72
C ASP A 208 5.56 -10.04 -5.97
N GLU A 209 6.69 -10.49 -5.45
CA GLU A 209 7.64 -9.66 -4.73
C GLU A 209 8.20 -8.52 -5.59
N ASN A 210 8.40 -8.74 -6.88
CA ASN A 210 8.88 -7.69 -7.79
C ASN A 210 7.87 -6.55 -7.91
N THR A 211 6.57 -6.87 -7.92
CA THR A 211 5.52 -5.84 -8.00
C THR A 211 5.41 -5.06 -6.70
N ASP A 212 5.53 -5.70 -5.54
CA ASP A 212 5.53 -5.01 -4.24
C ASP A 212 6.75 -4.08 -4.10
N ILE A 213 7.95 -4.57 -4.44
CA ILE A 213 9.17 -3.74 -4.40
C ILE A 213 9.10 -2.62 -5.44
N TYR A 214 8.56 -2.87 -6.64
CA TYR A 214 8.33 -1.84 -7.64
C TYR A 214 7.48 -0.70 -7.08
N CYS A 215 6.32 -1.00 -6.51
CA CYS A 215 5.42 0.00 -5.93
C CYS A 215 6.10 0.78 -4.80
N TYR A 216 6.88 0.11 -3.97
CA TYR A 216 7.66 0.74 -2.91
C TYR A 216 8.72 1.71 -3.46
N ILE A 217 9.49 1.31 -4.48
CA ILE A 217 10.47 2.18 -5.14
C ILE A 217 9.77 3.38 -5.79
N ILE A 218 8.65 3.18 -6.47
CA ILE A 218 7.87 4.29 -7.06
C ILE A 218 7.43 5.28 -5.98
N MET A 219 6.99 4.81 -4.81
CA MET A 219 6.61 5.69 -3.70
C MET A 219 7.80 6.55 -3.23
N ILE A 220 8.98 5.97 -3.09
CA ILE A 220 10.21 6.70 -2.72
C ILE A 220 10.57 7.72 -3.81
N LEU A 221 10.55 7.31 -5.08
CA LEU A 221 10.85 8.19 -6.20
C LEU A 221 9.84 9.33 -6.34
N ASN A 222 8.54 9.08 -6.10
CA ASN A 222 7.51 10.11 -6.05
C ASN A 222 7.80 11.14 -4.95
N TYR A 223 8.26 10.69 -3.78
CA TYR A 223 8.69 11.58 -2.71
C TYR A 223 9.90 12.43 -3.11
N LEU A 224 10.93 11.84 -3.73
CA LEU A 224 12.12 12.55 -4.19
C LEU A 224 11.84 13.50 -5.35
N TYR A 225 11.00 13.10 -6.29
CA TYR A 225 10.64 13.87 -7.48
C TYR A 225 9.63 15.00 -7.19
N ASP A 226 8.89 14.91 -6.06
CA ASP A 226 7.75 15.78 -5.72
C ASP A 226 6.62 15.70 -6.75
N GLY A 227 6.36 14.48 -7.28
CA GLY A 227 5.39 14.23 -8.34
C GLY A 227 5.22 12.74 -8.65
N ARG A 228 4.67 12.43 -9.82
CA ARG A 228 4.35 11.06 -10.25
C ARG A 228 5.39 10.52 -11.23
N VAL A 229 6.47 9.92 -10.72
CA VAL A 229 7.55 9.32 -11.52
C VAL A 229 7.03 8.16 -12.40
N ASP A 230 6.10 7.38 -11.89
CA ASP A 230 5.47 6.28 -12.63
C ASP A 230 4.77 6.69 -13.94
N ARG A 231 4.46 7.99 -14.10
CA ARG A 231 3.85 8.56 -15.32
C ARG A 231 4.85 9.18 -16.30
N LEU A 232 6.12 9.19 -15.96
CA LEU A 232 7.16 9.71 -16.84
C LEU A 232 7.37 8.80 -18.05
N SER A 233 7.83 9.41 -19.16
CA SER A 233 8.48 8.64 -20.24
C SER A 233 9.80 8.05 -19.72
N LEU A 234 10.31 7.02 -20.40
CA LEU A 234 11.57 6.38 -20.02
C LEU A 234 12.74 7.39 -20.04
N ASP A 235 12.80 8.26 -21.05
CA ASP A 235 13.85 9.28 -21.16
C ASP A 235 13.82 10.24 -19.96
N LYS A 236 12.64 10.76 -19.61
CA LYS A 236 12.48 11.63 -18.43
C LYS A 236 12.78 10.92 -17.12
N PHE A 237 12.49 9.64 -17.04
CA PHE A 237 12.87 8.82 -15.89
C PHE A 237 14.40 8.76 -15.77
N TYR A 238 15.11 8.45 -16.87
CA TYR A 238 16.57 8.42 -16.86
C TYR A 238 17.18 9.81 -16.64
N ASP A 239 16.61 10.87 -17.18
CA ASP A 239 17.04 12.24 -16.89
C ASP A 239 16.98 12.53 -15.38
N PHE A 240 15.93 12.03 -14.69
CA PHE A 240 15.81 12.19 -13.25
C PHE A 240 16.83 11.34 -12.49
N ILE A 241 17.04 10.08 -12.90
CA ILE A 241 18.05 9.21 -12.29
C ILE A 241 19.46 9.78 -12.44
N ASN A 242 19.84 10.23 -13.64
CA ASN A 242 21.13 10.88 -13.88
C ASN A 242 21.30 12.12 -13.00
N TYR A 243 20.24 12.91 -12.81
CA TYR A 243 20.29 14.04 -11.88
C TYR A 243 20.52 13.62 -10.43
N LEU A 244 19.94 12.49 -9.97
CA LEU A 244 20.21 11.95 -8.64
C LEU A 244 21.69 11.52 -8.49
N GLU A 245 22.31 10.98 -9.56
CA GLU A 245 23.73 10.69 -9.61
C GLU A 245 24.59 11.97 -9.53
N ASP A 246 24.22 13.03 -10.26
CA ASP A 246 24.90 14.32 -10.24
C ASP A 246 24.92 14.95 -8.85
N ILE A 247 23.86 14.84 -8.10
CA ILE A 247 23.76 15.30 -6.70
C ILE A 247 24.34 14.31 -5.69
N LYS A 248 25.03 13.27 -6.19
CA LYS A 248 25.79 12.28 -5.39
C LYS A 248 24.91 11.43 -4.46
N VAL A 249 23.71 11.07 -4.91
CA VAL A 249 22.94 10.00 -4.25
C VAL A 249 23.76 8.70 -4.31
N ASN A 250 23.67 7.89 -3.26
CA ASN A 250 24.38 6.62 -3.13
C ASN A 250 24.12 5.72 -4.35
N ILE A 251 25.18 5.12 -4.90
CA ILE A 251 25.10 4.35 -6.14
C ILE A 251 24.26 3.08 -5.99
N GLU A 252 24.30 2.41 -4.84
CA GLU A 252 23.50 1.22 -4.59
C GLU A 252 21.98 1.56 -4.56
N LEU A 253 21.63 2.76 -4.06
CA LEU A 253 20.25 3.25 -4.10
C LEU A 253 19.82 3.56 -5.55
N ILE A 254 20.71 4.17 -6.35
CA ILE A 254 20.48 4.41 -7.78
C ILE A 254 20.28 3.08 -8.54
N GLU A 255 21.08 2.06 -8.24
CA GLU A 255 20.91 0.73 -8.82
C GLU A 255 19.53 0.13 -8.51
N CYS A 256 19.06 0.26 -7.25
CA CYS A 256 17.70 -0.16 -6.89
C CYS A 256 16.64 0.55 -7.75
N PHE A 257 16.78 1.86 -7.96
CA PHE A 257 15.86 2.65 -8.78
C PHE A 257 15.88 2.24 -10.25
N ASN A 258 17.05 2.00 -10.83
CA ASN A 258 17.19 1.56 -12.22
C ASN A 258 16.60 0.15 -12.45
N LYS A 259 16.66 -0.74 -11.46
CA LYS A 259 16.15 -2.12 -11.57
C LYS A 259 14.66 -2.19 -11.92
N ILE A 260 13.86 -1.18 -11.63
CA ILE A 260 12.42 -1.21 -11.94
C ILE A 260 12.12 -1.22 -13.46
N VAL A 261 13.01 -0.66 -14.28
CA VAL A 261 12.87 -0.60 -15.75
C VAL A 261 13.79 -1.57 -16.48
N VAL A 262 14.80 -2.13 -15.80
CA VAL A 262 15.73 -3.12 -16.35
C VAL A 262 15.23 -4.52 -15.99
N GLY A 263 15.61 -5.56 -16.75
CA GLY A 263 15.29 -6.96 -16.46
C GLY A 263 15.83 -7.46 -15.11
N GLY A 264 15.36 -8.62 -14.68
CA GLY A 264 15.72 -9.25 -13.41
C GLY A 264 14.86 -8.82 -12.23
N ASN A 265 15.24 -9.23 -11.00
CA ASN A 265 14.48 -8.93 -9.79
C ASN A 265 14.74 -7.52 -9.30
N ASN A 266 13.70 -6.88 -8.77
CA ASN A 266 13.82 -5.62 -8.05
C ASN A 266 14.58 -5.84 -6.73
N ILE A 267 15.30 -4.81 -6.29
CA ILE A 267 16.08 -4.82 -5.05
C ILE A 267 15.38 -3.90 -4.06
N ASN A 268 15.18 -4.39 -2.83
CA ASN A 268 14.60 -3.57 -1.77
C ASN A 268 15.60 -2.48 -1.35
N PRO A 269 15.26 -1.18 -1.50
CA PRO A 269 16.18 -0.07 -1.22
C PRO A 269 16.29 0.29 0.26
N CYS A 270 15.58 -0.38 1.19
CA CYS A 270 15.45 0.07 2.59
C CYS A 270 16.79 0.25 3.30
N ASN A 271 17.78 -0.59 3.01
CA ASN A 271 19.11 -0.54 3.63
C ASN A 271 19.96 0.66 3.17
N TYR A 272 19.58 1.29 2.07
CA TYR A 272 20.31 2.43 1.50
C TYR A 272 19.62 3.77 1.75
N LEU A 273 18.39 3.80 2.28
CA LEU A 273 17.66 5.05 2.49
C LEU A 273 18.33 5.98 3.51
N ASP A 274 19.01 5.43 4.51
CA ASP A 274 19.76 6.23 5.50
C ASP A 274 20.96 6.97 4.89
N THR A 275 21.39 6.62 3.68
CA THR A 275 22.47 7.32 2.98
C THR A 275 22.03 8.62 2.31
N LEU A 276 20.70 8.81 2.13
CA LEU A 276 20.15 10.08 1.64
C LEU A 276 20.36 11.17 2.67
N THR A 277 20.75 12.36 2.20
CA THR A 277 20.91 13.54 3.04
C THR A 277 19.78 14.54 2.80
N PRO A 278 19.44 15.40 3.78
CA PRO A 278 18.45 16.47 3.57
C PRO A 278 18.75 17.35 2.37
N LYS A 279 20.05 17.61 2.11
CA LYS A 279 20.50 18.41 0.94
C LYS A 279 20.18 17.73 -0.40
N GLN A 280 20.39 16.42 -0.48
CA GLN A 280 20.07 15.64 -1.68
C GLN A 280 18.56 15.60 -1.94
N VAL A 281 17.75 15.34 -0.91
CA VAL A 281 16.28 15.35 -1.05
C VAL A 281 15.77 16.73 -1.44
N ALA A 282 16.25 17.79 -0.81
CA ALA A 282 15.88 19.16 -1.18
C ALA A 282 16.33 19.49 -2.62
N GLY A 283 17.49 18.98 -3.04
CA GLY A 283 17.97 19.10 -4.42
C GLY A 283 17.06 18.42 -5.42
N ALA A 284 16.71 17.16 -5.17
CA ALA A 284 15.82 16.36 -6.01
C ALA A 284 14.45 17.02 -6.17
N ARG A 285 13.82 17.45 -5.07
CA ARG A 285 12.50 18.11 -5.08
C ARG A 285 12.48 19.48 -5.79
N ARG A 286 13.61 20.18 -5.89
CA ARG A 286 13.71 21.48 -6.59
C ARG A 286 13.72 21.35 -8.11
N LEU A 287 14.16 20.23 -8.65
CA LEU A 287 14.24 20.02 -10.10
C LEU A 287 12.86 20.12 -10.76
N TYR A 288 11.84 19.58 -10.14
CA TYR A 288 10.48 19.59 -10.67
C TYR A 288 9.82 20.98 -10.62
N LYS A 289 10.09 21.78 -9.59
CA LYS A 289 9.47 23.12 -9.41
C LYS A 289 10.00 24.20 -10.36
N LYS A 290 11.04 23.89 -11.14
CA LYS A 290 11.63 24.84 -12.12
C LYS A 290 11.17 24.61 -13.57
N LYS A 291 10.34 23.59 -13.80
CA LYS A 291 9.70 23.31 -15.10
C LYS A 291 8.21 23.62 -15.06
#